data_b0e64a983d96156db17c965bf3dae4da
#
_entry.id   b0e64a983d96156db17c965bf3dae4da
#
_cell.length_a   1.000
_cell.length_b   1.000
_cell.length_c   1.000
_cell.angle_alpha   90.00
_cell.angle_beta   90.00
_cell.angle_gamma   90.00
#
_symmetry.space_group_name_H-M   'P 1'
#
loop_
_entity.id
_entity.type
_entity.pdbx_description
1 polymer ?
#
loop_
_entity_poly.entity_id
_entity_poly.type
_entity_poly.pdbx_seq_one_letter_code
_entity_poly.pdbx_strand_id
1 'polypeptide(L)'
;AFNGAGAGVRKEVFKNVGFYPSEFFLYMNEADCSLRIRDLGYEIRFFPDLIAYHKMAAKNRKSWRAPFYYTRNSFWLIWKNYPTSTALRETISLSFRCFYHSMEQLTFIYIKALFSAFWNMSKIAGKRFPVKEDVVNEMRIPLNLCFTFYR
;
A
#
# COMPACT_ATOMS: atom_id res chain seq x y z
N ALA A 1 -7.88 3.94 4.94
CA ALA A 1 -7.34 2.70 5.52
C ALA A 1 -7.11 2.88 7.02
N PHE A 2 -7.20 1.80 7.78
CA PHE A 2 -6.81 1.84 9.18
C PHE A 2 -5.27 1.88 9.32
N ASN A 3 -4.80 2.30 10.51
CA ASN A 3 -3.37 2.31 10.85
C ASN A 3 -3.04 1.10 11.74
N GLY A 4 -2.13 0.24 11.32
CA GLY A 4 -1.74 -0.97 12.04
C GLY A 4 -1.11 -0.73 13.42
N ALA A 5 -0.64 0.49 13.71
CA ALA A 5 -0.10 0.83 15.02
C ALA A 5 -1.19 0.91 16.13
N GLY A 6 -2.46 1.05 15.77
CA GLY A 6 -3.56 1.14 16.71
C GLY A 6 -4.88 0.75 16.06
N ALA A 7 -5.06 -0.51 15.72
CA ALA A 7 -6.28 -1.03 15.12
C ALA A 7 -6.74 -2.33 15.77
N GLY A 8 -8.05 -2.45 15.99
CA GLY A 8 -8.72 -3.70 16.35
C GLY A 8 -9.54 -4.21 15.19
N VAL A 9 -9.36 -5.46 14.80
CA VAL A 9 -10.13 -6.11 13.74
C VAL A 9 -10.82 -7.35 14.30
N ARG A 10 -12.11 -7.53 13.99
CA ARG A 10 -12.82 -8.76 14.38
C ARG A 10 -12.15 -9.95 13.71
N LYS A 11 -11.90 -11.01 14.47
CA LYS A 11 -11.20 -12.21 14.01
C LYS A 11 -11.83 -12.83 12.76
N GLU A 12 -13.16 -12.89 12.71
CA GLU A 12 -13.92 -13.44 11.58
C GLU A 12 -13.72 -12.59 10.33
N VAL A 13 -13.78 -11.26 10.45
CA VAL A 13 -13.53 -10.33 9.33
C VAL A 13 -12.12 -10.53 8.80
N PHE A 14 -11.14 -10.58 9.70
CA PHE A 14 -9.73 -10.75 9.33
C PHE A 14 -9.46 -12.08 8.62
N LYS A 15 -10.15 -13.16 9.04
CA LYS A 15 -10.12 -14.45 8.34
C LYS A 15 -10.76 -14.38 6.96
N ASN A 16 -11.95 -13.76 6.86
CA ASN A 16 -12.70 -13.66 5.61
C ASN A 16 -11.95 -12.88 4.53
N VAL A 17 -11.19 -11.86 4.92
CA VAL A 17 -10.34 -11.10 3.99
C VAL A 17 -8.98 -11.77 3.71
N GLY A 18 -8.64 -12.88 4.36
CA GLY A 18 -7.41 -13.64 4.11
C GLY A 18 -6.15 -13.01 4.70
N PHE A 19 -6.27 -12.29 5.82
CA PHE A 19 -5.16 -11.69 6.55
C PHE A 19 -4.36 -10.62 5.77
N TYR A 20 -3.18 -10.25 6.27
CA TYR A 20 -2.23 -9.39 5.56
C TYR A 20 -1.52 -10.13 4.43
N PRO A 21 -1.23 -9.45 3.32
CA PRO A 21 -0.47 -10.06 2.22
C PRO A 21 1.00 -10.25 2.62
N SER A 22 1.41 -11.49 2.84
CA SER A 22 2.78 -11.82 3.27
C SER A 22 3.86 -11.35 2.28
N GLU A 23 3.52 -11.31 0.99
CA GLU A 23 4.39 -10.88 -0.10
C GLU A 23 4.76 -9.40 -0.03
N PHE A 24 3.94 -8.57 0.62
CA PHE A 24 4.21 -7.13 0.77
C PHE A 24 5.37 -6.86 1.73
N PHE A 25 5.55 -7.70 2.74
CA PHE A 25 6.57 -7.59 3.79
C PHE A 25 6.41 -6.33 4.66
N LEU A 26 6.55 -5.13 4.08
CA LEU A 26 6.44 -3.84 4.78
C LEU A 26 5.62 -2.86 3.94
N TYR A 27 4.81 -2.05 4.59
CA TYR A 27 3.96 -0.99 4.02
C TYR A 27 2.85 -1.49 3.09
N MET A 28 1.78 -0.77 3.03
CA MET A 28 0.57 -1.01 2.24
C MET A 28 -0.24 -2.26 2.64
N ASN A 29 0.17 -2.99 3.68
CA ASN A 29 -0.56 -4.14 4.20
C ASN A 29 -1.95 -3.75 4.71
N GLU A 30 -2.01 -2.67 5.48
CA GLU A 30 -3.25 -2.13 6.03
C GLU A 30 -4.17 -1.59 4.94
N ALA A 31 -3.60 -0.98 3.90
CA ALA A 31 -4.35 -0.48 2.76
C ALA A 31 -4.98 -1.64 1.97
N ASP A 32 -4.22 -2.70 1.68
CA ASP A 32 -4.71 -3.91 1.02
C ASP A 32 -5.83 -4.57 1.83
N CYS A 33 -5.63 -4.73 3.13
CA CYS A 33 -6.63 -5.31 4.01
C CYS A 33 -7.88 -4.44 4.11
N SER A 34 -7.73 -3.12 4.21
CA SER A 34 -8.84 -2.17 4.28
C SER A 34 -9.73 -2.20 3.05
N LEU A 35 -9.14 -2.27 1.86
CA LEU A 35 -9.89 -2.39 0.60
C LEU A 35 -10.77 -3.65 0.61
N ARG A 36 -10.21 -4.81 0.97
CA ARG A 36 -10.95 -6.07 1.03
C ARG A 36 -12.02 -6.08 2.12
N ILE A 37 -11.75 -5.47 3.28
CA ILE A 37 -12.74 -5.30 4.36
C ILE A 37 -13.94 -4.48 3.87
N ARG A 38 -13.67 -3.36 3.18
CA ARG A 38 -14.73 -2.49 2.64
C ARG A 38 -15.50 -3.17 1.52
N ASP A 39 -14.84 -3.91 0.64
CA ASP A 39 -15.47 -4.65 -0.46
C ASP A 39 -16.44 -5.73 0.01
N LEU A 40 -16.17 -6.35 1.15
CA LEU A 40 -17.07 -7.29 1.83
C LEU A 40 -18.21 -6.60 2.60
N GLY A 41 -18.33 -5.27 2.54
CA GLY A 41 -19.39 -4.50 3.18
C GLY A 41 -19.16 -4.18 4.65
N TYR A 42 -18.00 -4.50 5.21
CA TYR A 42 -17.68 -4.11 6.59
C TYR A 42 -17.27 -2.65 6.69
N GLU A 43 -17.53 -2.04 7.84
CA GLU A 43 -17.12 -0.67 8.14
C GLU A 43 -15.75 -0.60 8.81
N ILE A 44 -15.02 0.49 8.53
CA ILE A 44 -13.82 0.89 9.25
C ILE A 44 -14.17 2.17 10.01
N ARG A 45 -14.18 2.09 11.34
CA ARG A 45 -14.55 3.22 12.20
C ARG A 45 -13.32 3.77 12.91
N PHE A 46 -13.24 5.09 13.01
CA PHE A 46 -12.26 5.79 13.82
C PHE A 46 -12.86 6.14 15.18
N PHE A 47 -12.10 5.87 16.23
CA PHE A 47 -12.47 6.17 17.61
C PHE A 47 -11.42 7.10 18.20
N PRO A 48 -11.69 8.41 18.30
CA PRO A 48 -10.71 9.40 18.76
C PRO A 48 -10.28 9.20 20.20
N ASP A 49 -11.11 8.57 21.03
CA ASP A 49 -10.82 8.31 22.44
C ASP A 49 -9.89 7.10 22.68
N LEU A 50 -9.64 6.29 21.63
CA LEU A 50 -8.72 5.16 21.71
C LEU A 50 -7.32 5.61 21.27
N ILE A 51 -6.47 5.94 22.22
CA ILE A 51 -5.13 6.46 21.97
C ILE A 51 -4.10 5.33 22.02
N ALA A 52 -3.32 5.18 20.94
CA ALA A 52 -2.18 4.29 20.87
C ALA A 52 -0.87 5.06 20.72
N TYR A 53 0.09 4.81 21.59
CA TYR A 53 1.42 5.42 21.55
C TYR A 53 2.39 4.54 20.76
N HIS A 54 2.77 4.98 19.56
CA HIS A 54 3.70 4.26 18.71
C HIS A 54 5.14 4.77 18.90
N LYS A 55 5.94 4.05 19.70
CA LYS A 55 7.38 4.34 19.83
C LYS A 55 8.14 3.85 18.61
N MET A 56 8.62 4.77 17.80
CA MET A 56 9.47 4.44 16.67
C MET A 56 10.93 4.32 17.11
N ALA A 57 11.54 3.14 16.93
CA ALA A 57 12.97 2.97 17.16
C ALA A 57 13.76 3.78 16.11
N ALA A 58 14.53 4.76 16.54
CA ALA A 58 15.39 5.58 15.68
C ALA A 58 16.61 4.80 15.16
N LYS A 59 17.14 3.85 15.96
CA LYS A 59 18.32 3.04 15.61
C LYS A 59 17.95 1.91 14.64
N ASN A 60 18.80 1.72 13.61
CA ASN A 60 18.76 0.62 12.62
C ASN A 60 17.66 0.67 11.55
N ARG A 61 16.94 1.77 11.37
CA ARG A 61 16.09 1.94 10.19
C ARG A 61 16.96 2.25 8.98
N LYS A 62 17.05 1.30 8.06
CA LYS A 62 17.66 1.56 6.74
C LYS A 62 16.73 2.52 6.00
N SER A 63 17.22 3.72 5.73
CA SER A 63 16.46 4.82 5.12
C SER A 63 15.78 4.44 3.80
N TRP A 64 16.43 3.62 2.95
CA TRP A 64 15.91 3.19 1.65
C TRP A 64 14.69 2.27 1.71
N ARG A 65 14.39 1.62 2.85
CA ARG A 65 13.28 0.64 2.96
C ARG A 65 11.91 1.26 2.72
N ALA A 66 11.65 2.41 3.31
CA ALA A 66 10.35 3.05 3.18
C ALA A 66 10.02 3.41 1.72
N PRO A 67 10.82 4.21 0.99
CA PRO A 67 10.50 4.56 -0.38
C PRO A 67 10.52 3.35 -1.32
N PHE A 68 11.39 2.38 -1.09
CA PHE A 68 11.43 1.19 -1.93
C PHE A 68 10.17 0.32 -1.76
N TYR A 69 9.89 -0.13 -0.54
CA TYR A 69 8.77 -1.04 -0.31
C TYR A 69 7.42 -0.35 -0.48
N TYR A 70 7.28 0.90 -0.06
CA TYR A 70 6.04 1.64 -0.27
C TYR A 70 5.75 1.78 -1.76
N THR A 71 6.72 2.19 -2.57
CA THR A 71 6.57 2.33 -4.03
C THR A 71 6.25 0.99 -4.69
N ARG A 72 7.05 -0.04 -4.42
CA ARG A 72 6.83 -1.38 -4.98
C ARG A 72 5.43 -1.91 -4.63
N ASN A 73 5.07 -1.80 -3.36
CA ASN A 73 3.80 -2.34 -2.87
C ASN A 73 2.60 -1.50 -3.31
N SER A 74 2.79 -0.21 -3.64
CA SER A 74 1.73 0.59 -4.28
C SER A 74 1.34 0.01 -5.65
N PHE A 75 2.32 -0.38 -6.48
CA PHE A 75 2.03 -1.09 -7.74
C PHE A 75 1.33 -2.43 -7.48
N TRP A 76 1.79 -3.19 -6.49
CA TRP A 76 1.19 -4.47 -6.16
C TRP A 76 -0.22 -4.32 -5.58
N LEU A 77 -0.48 -3.29 -4.75
CA LEU A 77 -1.81 -2.96 -4.24
C LEU A 77 -2.77 -2.68 -5.40
N ILE A 78 -2.35 -1.82 -6.34
CA ILE A 78 -3.12 -1.46 -7.53
C ILE A 78 -3.48 -2.72 -8.33
N TRP A 79 -2.49 -3.51 -8.71
CA TRP A 79 -2.72 -4.68 -9.55
C TRP A 79 -3.44 -5.82 -8.84
N LYS A 80 -3.33 -5.91 -7.54
CA LYS A 80 -4.04 -6.93 -6.76
C LYS A 80 -5.51 -6.57 -6.56
N ASN A 81 -5.81 -5.30 -6.26
CA ASN A 81 -7.12 -4.91 -5.74
C ASN A 81 -7.93 -3.98 -6.65
N TYR A 82 -7.33 -3.27 -7.61
CA TYR A 82 -8.10 -2.31 -8.41
C TYR A 82 -8.68 -2.94 -9.66
N PRO A 83 -9.86 -2.48 -10.14
CA PRO A 83 -10.36 -2.81 -11.47
C PRO A 83 -9.32 -2.48 -12.56
N THR A 84 -9.32 -3.23 -13.66
CA THR A 84 -8.21 -3.19 -14.63
C THR A 84 -8.01 -1.79 -15.24
N SER A 85 -9.08 -1.09 -15.58
CA SER A 85 -9.03 0.27 -16.12
C SER A 85 -8.36 1.25 -15.16
N THR A 86 -8.80 1.23 -13.90
CA THR A 86 -8.23 2.04 -12.82
C THR A 86 -6.80 1.63 -12.50
N ALA A 87 -6.50 0.33 -12.50
CA ALA A 87 -5.14 -0.16 -12.30
C ALA A 87 -4.17 0.34 -13.39
N LEU A 88 -4.57 0.34 -14.64
CA LEU A 88 -3.77 0.89 -15.74
C LEU A 88 -3.52 2.38 -15.57
N ARG A 89 -4.57 3.17 -15.33
CA ARG A 89 -4.47 4.62 -15.11
C ARG A 89 -3.53 4.96 -13.96
N GLU A 90 -3.72 4.32 -12.80
CA GLU A 90 -2.90 4.56 -11.62
C GLU A 90 -1.46 4.09 -11.81
N THR A 91 -1.24 3.00 -12.55
CA THR A 91 0.11 2.54 -12.91
C THR A 91 0.87 3.57 -13.72
N ILE A 92 0.23 4.15 -14.74
CA ILE A 92 0.84 5.20 -15.56
C ILE A 92 1.19 6.41 -14.70
N SER A 93 0.21 6.91 -13.94
CA SER A 93 0.39 8.05 -13.03
C SER A 93 1.51 7.81 -12.01
N LEU A 94 1.54 6.64 -11.38
CA LEU A 94 2.54 6.27 -10.39
C LEU A 94 3.94 6.13 -11.01
N SER A 95 4.04 5.59 -12.23
CA SER A 95 5.31 5.48 -12.96
C SER A 95 5.90 6.86 -13.27
N PHE A 96 5.09 7.80 -13.74
CA PHE A 96 5.56 9.19 -13.92
C PHE A 96 6.06 9.80 -12.62
N ARG A 97 5.36 9.59 -11.51
CA ARG A 97 5.81 10.05 -10.19
C ARG A 97 7.12 9.39 -9.75
N CYS A 98 7.36 8.12 -10.08
CA CYS A 98 8.64 7.47 -9.81
C CYS A 98 9.79 8.14 -10.54
N PHE A 99 9.62 8.48 -11.81
CA PHE A 99 10.63 9.21 -12.57
C PHE A 99 10.83 10.63 -12.04
N TYR A 100 9.75 11.37 -11.80
CA TYR A 100 9.81 12.72 -11.27
C TYR A 100 10.58 12.78 -9.93
N HIS A 101 10.20 11.97 -8.94
CA HIS A 101 10.85 11.97 -7.64
C HIS A 101 12.26 11.38 -7.67
N SER A 102 12.57 10.51 -8.63
CA SER A 102 13.94 10.04 -8.83
C SER A 102 14.85 11.18 -9.31
N MET A 103 14.35 12.02 -10.22
CA MET A 103 15.07 13.20 -10.69
C MET A 103 15.17 14.27 -9.60
N GLU A 104 14.05 14.60 -8.96
CA GLU A 104 13.97 15.63 -7.90
C GLU A 104 14.91 15.33 -6.73
N GLN A 105 15.00 14.08 -6.31
CA GLN A 105 15.77 13.67 -5.13
C GLN A 105 17.15 13.07 -5.49
N LEU A 106 17.52 13.07 -6.77
CA LEU A 106 18.76 12.50 -7.29
C LEU A 106 19.00 11.05 -6.80
N THR A 107 17.94 10.22 -6.85
CA THR A 107 17.98 8.84 -6.37
C THR A 107 17.34 7.87 -7.36
N PHE A 108 17.88 6.68 -7.49
CA PHE A 108 17.30 5.60 -8.31
C PHE A 108 16.33 4.69 -7.53
N ILE A 109 16.01 5.00 -6.27
CA ILE A 109 15.26 4.08 -5.41
C ILE A 109 13.85 3.82 -5.92
N TYR A 110 13.16 4.84 -6.43
CA TYR A 110 11.80 4.72 -6.97
C TYR A 110 11.78 3.92 -8.28
N ILE A 111 12.79 4.14 -9.14
CA ILE A 111 12.95 3.38 -10.39
C ILE A 111 13.27 1.91 -10.08
N LYS A 112 14.16 1.63 -9.14
CA LYS A 112 14.46 0.26 -8.68
C LYS A 112 13.21 -0.41 -8.12
N ALA A 113 12.39 0.31 -7.37
CA ALA A 113 11.14 -0.21 -6.82
C ALA A 113 10.11 -0.51 -7.94
N LEU A 114 9.98 0.37 -8.93
CA LEU A 114 9.15 0.17 -10.12
C LEU A 114 9.55 -1.12 -10.85
N PHE A 115 10.83 -1.26 -11.21
CA PHE A 115 11.32 -2.48 -11.88
C PHE A 115 11.10 -3.72 -11.01
N SER A 116 11.36 -3.63 -9.70
CA SER A 116 11.12 -4.74 -8.77
C SER A 116 9.64 -5.12 -8.71
N ALA A 117 8.72 -4.16 -8.80
CA ALA A 117 7.29 -4.44 -8.80
C ALA A 117 6.90 -5.29 -10.01
N PHE A 118 7.31 -4.90 -11.22
CA PHE A 118 6.98 -5.63 -12.44
C PHE A 118 7.72 -6.97 -12.55
N TRP A 119 9.00 -7.01 -12.23
CA TRP A 119 9.79 -8.24 -12.25
C TRP A 119 9.23 -9.34 -11.34
N ASN A 120 8.66 -8.95 -10.21
CA ASN A 120 8.08 -9.87 -9.25
C ASN A 120 6.53 -9.90 -9.29
N MET A 121 5.91 -9.47 -10.37
CA MET A 121 4.45 -9.42 -10.51
C MET A 121 3.78 -10.80 -10.36
N SER A 122 4.48 -11.88 -10.71
CA SER A 122 4.01 -13.25 -10.53
C SER A 122 3.63 -13.60 -9.09
N LYS A 123 4.27 -12.95 -8.10
CA LYS A 123 3.95 -13.17 -6.67
C LYS A 123 2.54 -12.75 -6.28
N ILE A 124 1.93 -11.83 -7.02
CA ILE A 124 0.59 -11.30 -6.75
C ILE A 124 -0.43 -11.67 -7.82
N ALA A 125 0.00 -12.07 -9.02
CA ALA A 125 -0.91 -12.33 -10.14
C ALA A 125 -1.97 -13.38 -9.80
N GLY A 126 -1.59 -14.47 -9.15
CA GLY A 126 -2.51 -15.52 -8.69
C GLY A 126 -3.40 -15.13 -7.50
N LYS A 127 -3.16 -13.95 -6.92
CA LYS A 127 -3.91 -13.41 -5.76
C LYS A 127 -4.71 -12.16 -6.14
N ARG A 128 -4.87 -11.89 -7.43
CA ARG A 128 -5.64 -10.77 -7.93
C ARG A 128 -7.12 -10.98 -7.62
N PHE A 129 -7.69 -10.06 -6.87
CA PHE A 129 -9.11 -10.02 -6.57
C PHE A 129 -9.57 -8.55 -6.58
N PRO A 130 -9.94 -8.01 -7.75
CA PRO A 130 -10.34 -6.62 -7.87
C PRO A 130 -11.58 -6.33 -7.02
N VAL A 131 -11.49 -5.32 -6.17
CA VAL A 131 -12.62 -4.78 -5.42
C VAL A 131 -13.50 -3.91 -6.33
N LYS A 132 -14.70 -3.60 -5.89
CA LYS A 132 -15.60 -2.70 -6.61
C LYS A 132 -15.01 -1.31 -6.80
N GLU A 133 -15.33 -0.66 -7.92
CA GLU A 133 -14.82 0.69 -8.26
C GLU A 133 -15.27 1.75 -7.23
N ASP A 134 -16.49 1.63 -6.70
CA ASP A 134 -17.00 2.52 -5.66
C ASP A 134 -16.16 2.42 -4.37
N VAL A 135 -15.70 1.23 -3.99
CA VAL A 135 -14.81 1.01 -2.86
C VAL A 135 -13.45 1.70 -3.08
N VAL A 136 -12.89 1.60 -4.28
CA VAL A 136 -11.63 2.29 -4.61
C VAL A 136 -11.80 3.80 -4.49
N ASN A 137 -12.91 4.34 -5.03
CA ASN A 137 -13.22 5.76 -5.02
C ASN A 137 -13.53 6.29 -3.61
N GLU A 138 -14.19 5.50 -2.77
CA GLU A 138 -14.45 5.84 -1.37
C GLU A 138 -13.17 5.86 -0.54
N MET A 139 -12.36 4.81 -0.65
CA MET A 139 -11.19 4.62 0.18
C MET A 139 -10.03 5.58 -0.13
N ARG A 140 -9.91 6.05 -1.38
CA ARG A 140 -8.90 7.02 -1.83
C ARG A 140 -7.53 6.77 -1.22
N ILE A 141 -7.02 5.53 -1.35
CA ILE A 141 -5.72 5.17 -0.79
C ILE A 141 -4.63 6.13 -1.31
N PRO A 142 -3.92 6.85 -0.42
CA PRO A 142 -2.89 7.76 -0.88
C PRO A 142 -1.69 6.99 -1.42
N LEU A 143 -1.36 7.21 -2.70
CA LEU A 143 -0.21 6.62 -3.37
C LEU A 143 0.94 7.63 -3.47
N ASN A 144 1.17 8.38 -2.39
CA ASN A 144 2.18 9.43 -2.37
C ASN A 144 3.58 8.86 -2.22
N LEU A 145 4.49 9.24 -3.12
CA LEU A 145 5.90 8.81 -3.11
C LEU A 145 6.84 9.83 -2.44
N CYS A 146 6.31 10.94 -1.92
CA CYS A 146 7.13 12.00 -1.34
C CYS A 146 7.68 11.57 0.03
N PHE A 147 8.90 11.07 0.03
CA PHE A 147 9.68 10.76 1.23
C PHE A 147 10.81 11.78 1.36
N THR A 148 10.60 12.77 2.21
CA THR A 148 11.59 13.86 2.44
C THR A 148 12.85 13.41 3.19
N PHE A 149 12.99 12.13 3.48
CA PHE A 149 14.04 11.57 4.34
C PHE A 149 15.34 11.20 3.64
N TYR A 150 15.51 11.56 2.36
CA TYR A 150 16.66 11.19 1.53
C TYR A 150 17.59 12.34 1.20
N ARG A 151 17.46 13.43 1.93
CA ARG A 151 18.46 14.49 1.85
C ARG A 151 19.51 14.34 2.94
#